data_b461fefd74c89ee319ade0c4413c49d8
#
_entry.id   b461fefd74c89ee319ade0c4413c49d8
#
_cell.length_a   1.000
_cell.length_b   1.000
_cell.length_c   1.000
_cell.angle_alpha   90.00
_cell.angle_beta   90.00
_cell.angle_gamma   90.00
#
_symmetry.space_group_name_H-M   'P 1'
#
loop_
_entity.id
_entity.type
_entity.pdbx_description
1 polymer ?
#
loop_
_entity_poly.entity_id
_entity_poly.type
_entity_poly.pdbx_seq_one_letter_code
_entity_poly.pdbx_strand_id
1 'polypeptide(L)'
;MPCGGRERGVCPSLDPLILRELFAGSTRFNEIKRGLPLISKTTLAQRLRALEDAGVVDCVDSPGSAYAEYRLTTAGAEFQSVIHALGAWGQRWTSRFDGKNLDAELLMWNVRRRLATDRLPAKRILIRFDFFGLPPRYRKARVFWLILEPPEVDLCLKDPGAEVDLHVSADLETFARVWLGDVALADAMQNKRIQLSGQRELVRRFPSWLLLSHFAGVERPGG
;
A
#
# COMPACT_ATOMS: atom_id res chain seq x y z
N MET A 1 43.47 18.96 16.98
CA MET A 1 42.39 18.45 17.83
C MET A 1 41.21 18.12 16.93
N PRO A 2 40.80 16.90 16.96
CA PRO A 2 40.06 16.26 15.90
C PRO A 2 38.57 16.15 16.17
N CYS A 3 37.88 16.03 15.07
CA CYS A 3 36.83 15.02 14.85
C CYS A 3 35.63 15.06 15.76
N GLY A 4 34.75 15.99 15.51
CA GLY A 4 33.33 15.76 15.71
C GLY A 4 32.84 14.82 14.61
N GLY A 5 33.01 13.52 14.79
CA GLY A 5 32.30 12.52 14.01
C GLY A 5 30.80 12.72 14.28
N ARG A 6 30.09 13.29 13.32
CA ARG A 6 28.63 13.17 13.30
C ARG A 6 28.35 11.68 13.19
N GLU A 7 27.95 11.07 14.30
CA GLU A 7 27.27 9.80 14.27
C GLU A 7 26.08 9.98 13.33
N ARG A 8 26.24 9.46 12.12
CA ARG A 8 25.15 9.39 11.14
C ARG A 8 24.23 8.26 11.60
N GLY A 9 23.41 8.58 12.60
CA GLY A 9 22.38 7.67 13.09
C GLY A 9 21.32 7.47 12.02
N VAL A 10 21.31 6.32 11.42
CA VAL A 10 20.12 5.82 10.71
C VAL A 10 19.09 5.57 11.79
N CYS A 11 18.22 6.50 12.07
CA CYS A 11 16.83 6.33 12.45
C CYS A 11 16.17 7.59 13.06
N PRO A 12 15.78 8.55 12.30
CA PRO A 12 14.60 9.31 12.63
C PRO A 12 13.36 8.47 12.27
N SER A 13 12.32 8.60 13.03
CA SER A 13 11.09 7.78 13.02
C SER A 13 10.38 7.57 11.66
N LEU A 14 10.78 8.29 10.62
CA LEU A 14 10.18 8.22 9.28
C LEU A 14 10.97 7.34 8.29
N ASP A 15 12.25 7.09 8.52
CA ASP A 15 13.10 6.33 7.59
C ASP A 15 12.60 4.89 7.36
N PRO A 16 12.15 4.14 8.40
CA PRO A 16 11.57 2.83 8.20
C PRO A 16 10.34 2.82 7.28
N LEU A 17 9.54 3.89 7.31
CA LEU A 17 8.35 4.00 6.46
C LEU A 17 8.72 4.29 5.00
N ILE A 18 9.76 5.10 4.76
CA ILE A 18 10.28 5.36 3.42
C ILE A 18 10.89 4.08 2.83
N LEU A 19 11.70 3.37 3.60
CA LEU A 19 12.28 2.09 3.18
C LEU A 19 11.19 1.05 2.87
N ARG A 20 10.13 0.99 3.68
CA ARG A 20 8.97 0.14 3.41
C ARG A 20 8.35 0.44 2.04
N GLU A 21 8.22 1.71 1.65
CA GLU A 21 7.68 2.09 0.35
C GLU A 21 8.60 1.65 -0.80
N LEU A 22 9.92 1.80 -0.63
CA LEU A 22 10.90 1.33 -1.60
C LEU A 22 10.88 -0.21 -1.74
N PHE A 23 10.80 -0.96 -0.63
CA PHE A 23 10.61 -2.42 -0.65
C PHE A 23 9.30 -2.84 -1.31
N ALA A 24 8.27 -2.01 -1.22
CA ALA A 24 6.99 -2.25 -1.89
C ALA A 24 7.00 -1.87 -3.39
N GLY A 25 8.17 -1.48 -3.94
CA GLY A 25 8.36 -1.17 -5.35
C GLY A 25 8.06 0.28 -5.76
N SER A 26 7.81 1.19 -4.81
CA SER A 26 7.75 2.63 -5.12
C SER A 26 9.14 3.15 -5.42
N THR A 27 9.39 3.65 -6.64
CA THR A 27 10.70 4.20 -7.03
C THR A 27 10.66 5.70 -7.23
N ARG A 28 9.48 6.29 -7.47
CA ARG A 28 9.34 7.72 -7.74
C ARG A 28 8.91 8.49 -6.51
N PHE A 29 9.38 9.73 -6.39
CA PHE A 29 9.04 10.61 -5.26
C PHE A 29 7.53 10.67 -4.97
N ASN A 30 6.70 10.82 -6.01
CA ASN A 30 5.26 10.92 -5.84
C ASN A 30 4.61 9.60 -5.41
N GLU A 31 5.16 8.46 -5.80
CA GLU A 31 4.71 7.12 -5.36
C GLU A 31 5.00 6.91 -3.88
N ILE A 32 6.25 7.21 -3.46
CA ILE A 32 6.66 7.15 -2.04
C ILE A 32 5.78 8.09 -1.22
N LYS A 33 5.55 9.32 -1.71
CA LYS A 33 4.67 10.30 -1.04
C LYS A 33 3.23 9.81 -0.89
N ARG A 34 2.70 9.08 -1.88
CA ARG A 34 1.34 8.52 -1.83
C ARG A 34 1.23 7.44 -0.75
N GLY A 35 2.27 6.61 -0.57
CA GLY A 35 2.35 5.63 0.51
C GLY A 35 2.55 6.24 1.90
N LEU A 36 2.86 7.53 1.99
CA LEU A 36 3.14 8.28 3.22
C LEU A 36 2.32 9.58 3.26
N PRO A 37 0.97 9.51 3.36
CA PRO A 37 0.11 10.69 3.22
C PRO A 37 0.37 11.76 4.28
N LEU A 38 0.84 11.41 5.48
CA LEU A 38 1.08 12.34 6.59
C LEU A 38 2.43 13.06 6.51
N ILE A 39 3.39 12.60 5.69
CA ILE A 39 4.69 13.27 5.53
C ILE A 39 4.56 14.50 4.61
N SER A 40 5.20 15.61 4.92
CA SER A 40 5.29 16.74 3.99
C SER A 40 6.25 16.44 2.83
N LYS A 41 6.05 17.07 1.66
CA LYS A 41 6.99 16.92 0.54
C LYS A 41 8.41 17.34 0.92
N THR A 42 8.55 18.43 1.68
CA THR A 42 9.83 18.94 2.16
C THR A 42 10.51 17.92 3.08
N THR A 43 9.78 17.36 4.03
CA THR A 43 10.32 16.35 4.96
C THR A 43 10.72 15.08 4.20
N LEU A 44 9.90 14.61 3.27
CA LEU A 44 10.24 13.44 2.44
C LEU A 44 11.53 13.68 1.65
N ALA A 45 11.67 14.84 0.99
CA ALA A 45 12.88 15.17 0.23
C ALA A 45 14.13 15.23 1.14
N GLN A 46 14.02 15.81 2.33
CA GLN A 46 15.12 15.85 3.30
C GLN A 46 15.52 14.44 3.76
N ARG A 47 14.53 13.55 4.02
CA ARG A 47 14.79 12.18 4.46
C ARG A 47 15.41 11.33 3.36
N LEU A 48 14.92 11.45 2.12
CA LEU A 48 15.51 10.74 0.98
C LEU A 48 16.97 11.14 0.78
N ARG A 49 17.31 12.43 0.86
CA ARG A 49 18.71 12.90 0.81
C ARG A 49 19.54 12.32 1.95
N ALA A 50 19.01 12.30 3.17
CA ALA A 50 19.73 11.73 4.32
C ALA A 50 20.00 10.22 4.15
N LEU A 51 19.07 9.47 3.55
CA LEU A 51 19.25 8.06 3.23
C LEU A 51 20.26 7.85 2.09
N GLU A 52 20.30 8.77 1.11
CA GLU A 52 21.29 8.81 0.04
C GLU A 52 22.69 9.11 0.60
N ASP A 53 22.83 10.14 1.44
CA ASP A 53 24.08 10.48 2.13
C ASP A 53 24.59 9.33 3.02
N ALA A 54 23.69 8.51 3.56
CA ALA A 54 24.00 7.33 4.36
C ALA A 54 24.36 6.10 3.50
N GLY A 55 24.23 6.17 2.18
CA GLY A 55 24.48 5.06 1.27
C GLY A 55 23.44 3.93 1.34
N VAL A 56 22.23 4.23 1.81
CA VAL A 56 21.11 3.28 1.92
C VAL A 56 20.21 3.32 0.68
N VAL A 57 20.10 4.48 0.05
CA VAL A 57 19.31 4.72 -1.16
C VAL A 57 20.17 5.43 -2.18
N ASP A 58 20.02 5.09 -3.45
CA ASP A 58 20.56 5.80 -4.59
C ASP A 58 19.44 6.57 -5.30
N CYS A 59 19.76 7.80 -5.74
CA CYS A 59 18.93 8.58 -6.64
C CYS A 59 19.55 8.50 -8.03
N VAL A 60 18.85 7.84 -8.97
CA VAL A 60 19.35 7.60 -10.32
C VAL A 60 18.44 8.25 -11.36
N ASP A 61 19.05 8.87 -12.38
CA ASP A 61 18.32 9.34 -13.54
C ASP A 61 17.85 8.14 -14.35
N SER A 62 16.55 8.08 -14.63
CA SER A 62 15.97 7.01 -15.43
C SER A 62 16.03 7.39 -16.91
N PRO A 63 16.75 6.65 -17.78
CA PRO A 63 16.81 6.93 -19.20
C PRO A 63 15.41 6.96 -19.81
N GLY A 64 15.06 8.09 -20.45
CA GLY A 64 13.73 8.31 -21.06
C GLY A 64 12.64 8.79 -20.10
N SER A 65 12.95 9.02 -18.82
CA SER A 65 12.04 9.63 -17.85
C SER A 65 12.51 11.04 -17.48
N ALA A 66 11.58 11.97 -17.34
CA ALA A 66 11.86 13.32 -16.83
C ALA A 66 12.06 13.33 -15.29
N TYR A 67 12.00 12.19 -14.64
CA TYR A 67 12.01 12.08 -13.18
C TYR A 67 13.07 11.09 -12.72
N ALA A 68 13.82 11.47 -11.70
CA ALA A 68 14.75 10.59 -11.01
C ALA A 68 14.01 9.47 -10.24
N GLU A 69 14.66 8.33 -10.13
CA GLU A 69 14.19 7.16 -9.38
C GLU A 69 15.05 6.92 -8.16
N TYR A 70 14.41 6.55 -7.06
CA TYR A 70 15.05 6.13 -5.83
C TYR A 70 15.13 4.60 -5.79
N ARG A 71 16.32 4.07 -5.58
CA ARG A 71 16.57 2.63 -5.51
C ARG A 71 17.34 2.29 -4.24
N LEU A 72 17.07 1.12 -3.68
CA LEU A 72 17.84 0.63 -2.55
C LEU A 72 19.23 0.20 -3.02
N THR A 73 20.26 0.60 -2.29
CA THR A 73 21.62 0.03 -2.43
C THR A 73 21.65 -1.39 -1.87
N THR A 74 22.78 -2.08 -1.99
CA THR A 74 22.97 -3.39 -1.33
C THR A 74 22.77 -3.27 0.18
N ALA A 75 23.36 -2.22 0.81
CA ALA A 75 23.19 -1.95 2.23
C ALA A 75 21.72 -1.64 2.58
N GLY A 76 21.02 -0.88 1.72
CA GLY A 76 19.58 -0.61 1.88
C GLY A 76 18.76 -1.86 1.78
N ALA A 77 19.06 -2.77 0.85
CA ALA A 77 18.33 -4.03 0.68
C ALA A 77 18.43 -4.94 1.92
N GLU A 78 19.53 -4.94 2.62
CA GLU A 78 19.72 -5.72 3.86
C GLU A 78 18.78 -5.26 5.01
N PHE A 79 18.32 -4.00 4.99
CA PHE A 79 17.32 -3.50 5.94
C PHE A 79 15.94 -4.16 5.81
N GLN A 80 15.68 -4.91 4.74
CA GLN A 80 14.38 -5.55 4.53
C GLN A 80 13.95 -6.41 5.72
N SER A 81 14.86 -7.19 6.27
CA SER A 81 14.62 -8.05 7.42
C SER A 81 14.20 -7.25 8.67
N VAL A 82 14.86 -6.11 8.90
CA VAL A 82 14.57 -5.22 10.03
C VAL A 82 13.19 -4.56 9.85
N ILE A 83 12.90 -4.04 8.66
CA ILE A 83 11.59 -3.43 8.35
C ILE A 83 10.47 -4.46 8.49
N HIS A 84 10.69 -5.69 8.02
CA HIS A 84 9.72 -6.76 8.15
C HIS A 84 9.50 -7.15 9.62
N ALA A 85 10.56 -7.30 10.42
CA ALA A 85 10.47 -7.58 11.85
C ALA A 85 9.72 -6.47 12.61
N LEU A 86 10.00 -5.19 12.29
CA LEU A 86 9.30 -4.04 12.87
C LEU A 86 7.81 -4.04 12.49
N GLY A 87 7.48 -4.32 11.23
CA GLY A 87 6.10 -4.43 10.75
C GLY A 87 5.34 -5.58 11.43
N ALA A 88 5.97 -6.75 11.57
CA ALA A 88 5.39 -7.90 12.28
C ALA A 88 5.17 -7.60 13.77
N TRP A 89 6.13 -6.93 14.42
CA TRP A 89 5.99 -6.47 15.80
C TRP A 89 4.82 -5.48 15.93
N GLY A 90 4.75 -4.50 15.03
CA GLY A 90 3.66 -3.52 14.99
C GLY A 90 2.29 -4.19 14.82
N GLN A 91 2.15 -5.13 13.89
CA GLN A 91 0.93 -5.90 13.67
C GLN A 91 0.51 -6.69 14.92
N ARG A 92 1.49 -7.26 15.63
CA ARG A 92 1.24 -8.07 16.84
C ARG A 92 0.83 -7.24 18.05
N TRP A 93 1.46 -6.09 18.27
CA TRP A 93 1.39 -5.39 19.54
C TRP A 93 0.70 -4.02 19.51
N THR A 94 0.70 -3.32 18.37
CA THR A 94 0.17 -1.95 18.31
C THR A 94 -1.21 -1.85 17.71
N SER A 95 -1.66 -2.86 16.98
CA SER A 95 -2.90 -2.78 16.21
C SER A 95 -4.08 -3.37 16.95
N ARG A 96 -4.62 -2.64 17.92
CA ARG A 96 -6.08 -2.66 18.00
C ARG A 96 -6.58 -1.75 16.88
N PHE A 97 -7.03 -2.37 15.80
CA PHE A 97 -7.62 -1.68 14.68
C PHE A 97 -8.90 -0.98 15.17
N ASP A 98 -8.83 0.32 15.44
CA ASP A 98 -9.95 1.08 16.00
C ASP A 98 -10.85 1.72 14.93
N GLY A 99 -10.57 1.50 13.65
CA GLY A 99 -11.32 2.06 12.52
C GLY A 99 -11.23 3.58 12.39
N LYS A 100 -10.85 4.32 13.45
CA LYS A 100 -10.90 5.79 13.48
C LYS A 100 -9.88 6.46 12.57
N ASN A 101 -8.77 5.80 12.30
CA ASN A 101 -7.64 6.32 11.53
C ASN A 101 -7.51 5.69 10.15
N LEU A 102 -8.56 5.01 9.67
CA LEU A 102 -8.58 4.40 8.35
C LEU A 102 -8.51 5.43 7.24
N ASP A 103 -7.48 5.30 6.42
CA ASP A 103 -7.31 6.02 5.17
C ASP A 103 -7.57 5.06 4.00
N ALA A 104 -8.70 5.26 3.32
CA ALA A 104 -9.12 4.42 2.21
C ALA A 104 -8.15 4.53 1.01
N GLU A 105 -7.56 5.71 0.78
CA GLU A 105 -6.60 5.89 -0.31
C GLU A 105 -5.32 5.11 -0.03
N LEU A 106 -4.80 5.18 1.20
CA LEU A 106 -3.64 4.41 1.61
C LEU A 106 -3.90 2.90 1.56
N LEU A 107 -5.09 2.46 1.98
CA LEU A 107 -5.50 1.05 1.89
C LEU A 107 -5.50 0.60 0.42
N MET A 108 -6.17 1.34 -0.47
CA MET A 108 -6.24 1.00 -1.89
C MET A 108 -4.87 1.09 -2.59
N TRP A 109 -4.00 2.00 -2.16
CA TRP A 109 -2.62 2.07 -2.62
C TRP A 109 -1.84 0.80 -2.30
N ASN A 110 -2.04 0.24 -1.10
CA ASN A 110 -1.42 -1.03 -0.71
C ASN A 110 -2.07 -2.23 -1.42
N VAL A 111 -3.40 -2.27 -1.54
CA VAL A 111 -4.13 -3.32 -2.27
C VAL A 111 -3.68 -3.41 -3.73
N ARG A 112 -3.55 -2.27 -4.43
CA ARG A 112 -3.04 -2.20 -5.81
C ARG A 112 -1.74 -3.00 -5.98
N ARG A 113 -0.81 -2.87 -5.05
CA ARG A 113 0.52 -3.50 -5.09
C ARG A 113 0.52 -4.99 -4.71
N ARG A 114 -0.60 -5.47 -4.20
CA ARG A 114 -0.78 -6.84 -3.68
C ARG A 114 -1.85 -7.61 -4.43
N LEU A 115 -2.01 -7.34 -5.72
CA LEU A 115 -2.82 -8.18 -6.58
C LEU A 115 -1.96 -9.27 -7.20
N ALA A 116 -2.51 -10.50 -7.33
CA ALA A 116 -1.90 -11.62 -8.00
C ALA A 116 -1.95 -11.39 -9.53
N THR A 117 -1.00 -10.61 -10.06
CA THR A 117 -0.99 -10.20 -11.48
C THR A 117 -0.85 -11.39 -12.42
N ASP A 118 -0.23 -12.48 -11.98
CA ASP A 118 -0.11 -13.76 -12.67
C ASP A 118 -1.46 -14.49 -12.83
N ARG A 119 -2.46 -14.15 -12.03
CA ARG A 119 -3.82 -14.74 -12.06
C ARG A 119 -4.84 -13.87 -12.78
N LEU A 120 -4.46 -12.66 -13.13
CA LEU A 120 -5.35 -11.73 -13.83
C LEU A 120 -5.59 -12.21 -15.27
N PRO A 121 -6.78 -11.95 -15.85
CA PRO A 121 -7.00 -12.16 -17.27
C PRO A 121 -6.09 -11.25 -18.10
N ALA A 122 -5.69 -11.70 -19.28
CA ALA A 122 -4.85 -10.92 -20.20
C ALA A 122 -5.52 -9.65 -20.73
N LYS A 123 -6.86 -9.55 -20.63
CA LYS A 123 -7.62 -8.37 -21.04
C LYS A 123 -7.60 -7.28 -19.97
N ARG A 124 -7.72 -6.03 -20.40
CA ARG A 124 -7.96 -4.90 -19.50
C ARG A 124 -9.26 -5.11 -18.72
N ILE A 125 -9.22 -4.86 -17.40
CA ILE A 125 -10.39 -4.91 -16.51
C ILE A 125 -10.43 -3.63 -15.69
N LEU A 126 -11.61 -3.03 -15.60
CA LEU A 126 -11.88 -1.90 -14.72
C LEU A 126 -12.71 -2.35 -13.51
N ILE A 127 -12.12 -2.23 -12.31
CA ILE A 127 -12.80 -2.51 -11.04
C ILE A 127 -13.08 -1.21 -10.32
N ARG A 128 -14.34 -0.98 -9.98
CA ARG A 128 -14.75 0.15 -9.13
C ARG A 128 -14.98 -0.31 -7.70
N PHE A 129 -14.39 0.40 -6.76
CA PHE A 129 -14.60 0.24 -5.33
C PHE A 129 -15.42 1.40 -4.78
N ASP A 130 -16.52 1.09 -4.11
CA ASP A 130 -17.36 2.03 -3.39
C ASP A 130 -17.32 1.70 -1.90
N PHE A 131 -16.65 2.53 -1.10
CA PHE A 131 -16.58 2.34 0.34
C PHE A 131 -17.70 3.07 1.08
N PHE A 132 -18.28 2.41 2.07
CA PHE A 132 -19.18 2.99 3.06
C PHE A 132 -18.61 2.82 4.48
N GLY A 133 -19.27 3.37 5.50
CA GLY A 133 -18.75 3.31 6.88
C GLY A 133 -17.51 4.18 7.13
N LEU A 134 -17.18 5.12 6.23
CA LEU A 134 -16.00 5.97 6.37
C LEU A 134 -16.11 6.95 7.54
N PRO A 135 -14.98 7.18 8.25
CA PRO A 135 -14.89 8.31 9.18
C PRO A 135 -15.25 9.64 8.50
N PRO A 136 -15.89 10.59 9.21
CA PRO A 136 -16.39 11.84 8.61
C PRO A 136 -15.36 12.63 7.79
N ARG A 137 -14.09 12.61 8.22
CA ARG A 137 -12.98 13.30 7.54
C ARG A 137 -12.63 12.73 6.15
N TYR A 138 -12.98 11.45 5.89
CA TYR A 138 -12.63 10.75 4.65
C TYR A 138 -13.82 10.53 3.71
N ARG A 139 -15.00 11.07 3.99
CA ARG A 139 -16.22 10.86 3.18
C ARG A 139 -16.08 11.26 1.71
N LYS A 140 -15.15 12.15 1.36
CA LYS A 140 -14.89 12.56 -0.03
C LYS A 140 -14.13 11.52 -0.83
N ALA A 141 -13.27 10.73 -0.20
CA ALA A 141 -12.43 9.71 -0.84
C ALA A 141 -13.03 8.32 -0.63
N ARG A 142 -14.24 8.09 -1.17
CA ARG A 142 -14.96 6.82 -1.00
C ARG A 142 -14.98 5.94 -2.24
N VAL A 143 -14.66 6.48 -3.39
CA VAL A 143 -14.72 5.76 -4.67
C VAL A 143 -13.33 5.70 -5.28
N PHE A 144 -12.94 4.51 -5.70
CA PHE A 144 -11.64 4.24 -6.32
C PHE A 144 -11.82 3.32 -7.52
N TRP A 145 -10.92 3.43 -8.49
CA TRP A 145 -10.90 2.55 -9.66
C TRP A 145 -9.54 1.87 -9.76
N LEU A 146 -9.53 0.55 -9.89
CA LEU A 146 -8.34 -0.21 -10.26
C LEU A 146 -8.44 -0.57 -11.74
N ILE A 147 -7.43 -0.18 -12.51
CA ILE A 147 -7.25 -0.58 -13.90
C ILE A 147 -6.23 -1.70 -13.90
N LEU A 148 -6.67 -2.89 -14.30
CA LEU A 148 -5.83 -4.07 -14.40
C LEU A 148 -5.45 -4.28 -15.86
N GLU A 149 -4.18 -4.09 -16.19
CA GLU A 149 -3.57 -4.34 -17.50
C GLU A 149 -2.26 -5.11 -17.28
N PRO A 150 -2.31 -6.42 -17.02
CA PRO A 150 -1.14 -7.16 -16.61
C PRO A 150 0.07 -6.99 -17.53
N PRO A 151 1.28 -6.76 -16.97
CA PRO A 151 1.59 -6.84 -15.54
C PRO A 151 1.23 -5.59 -14.72
N GLU A 152 0.75 -4.53 -15.35
CA GLU A 152 0.49 -3.24 -14.72
C GLU A 152 -0.86 -3.23 -13.98
N VAL A 153 -0.89 -2.52 -12.86
CA VAL A 153 -2.11 -2.20 -12.11
C VAL A 153 -2.07 -0.75 -11.70
N ASP A 154 -3.08 0.01 -12.12
CA ASP A 154 -3.20 1.43 -11.77
C ASP A 154 -4.34 1.71 -10.82
N LEU A 155 -4.12 2.68 -9.92
CA LEU A 155 -5.14 3.19 -9.00
C LEU A 155 -5.53 4.62 -9.41
N CYS A 156 -6.79 4.79 -9.84
CA CYS A 156 -7.37 6.08 -10.18
C CYS A 156 -8.30 6.57 -9.06
N LEU A 157 -8.17 7.87 -8.74
CA LEU A 157 -9.02 8.58 -7.78
C LEU A 157 -10.18 9.32 -8.47
N LYS A 158 -10.12 9.38 -9.81
CA LYS A 158 -11.15 9.98 -10.66
C LYS A 158 -11.69 8.91 -11.59
N ASP A 159 -12.95 9.06 -11.95
CA ASP A 159 -13.58 8.15 -12.91
C ASP A 159 -12.79 8.19 -14.25
N PRO A 160 -12.29 7.03 -14.71
CA PRO A 160 -11.56 6.96 -15.99
C PRO A 160 -12.49 7.04 -17.21
N GLY A 161 -13.82 7.12 -17.03
CA GLY A 161 -14.81 7.28 -18.10
C GLY A 161 -15.00 6.04 -18.97
N ALA A 162 -14.65 4.84 -18.46
CA ALA A 162 -14.81 3.56 -19.14
C ALA A 162 -15.85 2.68 -18.44
N GLU A 163 -16.39 1.70 -19.17
CA GLU A 163 -17.33 0.74 -18.60
C GLU A 163 -16.67 -0.07 -17.47
N VAL A 164 -17.38 -0.19 -16.35
CA VAL A 164 -16.91 -0.91 -15.16
C VAL A 164 -17.26 -2.39 -15.28
N ASP A 165 -16.25 -3.26 -15.28
CA ASP A 165 -16.43 -4.71 -15.39
C ASP A 165 -16.84 -5.37 -14.07
N LEU A 166 -16.36 -4.83 -12.95
CA LEU A 166 -16.62 -5.34 -11.61
C LEU A 166 -16.81 -4.20 -10.61
N HIS A 167 -17.86 -4.26 -9.83
CA HIS A 167 -18.12 -3.36 -8.70
C HIS A 167 -17.86 -4.08 -7.38
N VAL A 168 -17.13 -3.43 -6.48
CA VAL A 168 -16.88 -3.85 -5.10
C VAL A 168 -17.48 -2.80 -4.18
N SER A 169 -18.60 -3.11 -3.53
CA SER A 169 -19.16 -2.26 -2.47
C SER A 169 -18.76 -2.83 -1.12
N ALA A 170 -18.07 -2.06 -0.29
CA ALA A 170 -17.48 -2.58 0.93
C ALA A 170 -17.55 -1.59 2.11
N ASP A 171 -17.85 -2.12 3.30
CA ASP A 171 -17.59 -1.43 4.55
C ASP A 171 -16.08 -1.27 4.72
N LEU A 172 -15.59 -0.03 4.86
CA LEU A 172 -14.16 0.25 4.85
C LEU A 172 -13.40 -0.49 5.96
N GLU A 173 -13.96 -0.52 7.16
CA GLU A 173 -13.35 -1.23 8.29
C GLU A 173 -13.27 -2.73 8.02
N THR A 174 -14.36 -3.31 7.56
CA THR A 174 -14.42 -4.74 7.23
C THR A 174 -13.43 -5.09 6.13
N PHE A 175 -13.33 -4.27 5.07
CA PHE A 175 -12.39 -4.51 3.98
C PHE A 175 -10.93 -4.43 4.46
N ALA A 176 -10.62 -3.47 5.34
CA ALA A 176 -9.30 -3.38 5.94
C ALA A 176 -8.97 -4.58 6.84
N ARG A 177 -9.95 -5.08 7.61
CA ARG A 177 -9.79 -6.31 8.41
C ARG A 177 -9.58 -7.55 7.56
N VAL A 178 -10.28 -7.65 6.41
CA VAL A 178 -10.03 -8.70 5.42
C VAL A 178 -8.59 -8.57 4.89
N TRP A 179 -8.17 -7.38 4.50
CA TRP A 179 -6.82 -7.11 4.04
C TRP A 179 -5.73 -7.51 5.05
N LEU A 180 -5.97 -7.28 6.34
CA LEU A 180 -5.07 -7.63 7.43
C LEU A 180 -5.14 -9.12 7.83
N GLY A 181 -6.10 -9.88 7.28
CA GLY A 181 -6.29 -11.31 7.59
C GLY A 181 -7.09 -11.55 8.87
N ASP A 182 -7.70 -10.53 9.47
CA ASP A 182 -8.50 -10.65 10.70
C ASP A 182 -9.90 -11.22 10.44
N VAL A 183 -10.40 -11.10 9.22
CA VAL A 183 -11.72 -11.56 8.78
C VAL A 183 -11.56 -12.26 7.43
N ALA A 184 -12.18 -13.43 7.27
CA ALA A 184 -12.20 -14.09 5.97
C ALA A 184 -13.07 -13.30 4.97
N LEU A 185 -12.60 -13.16 3.72
CA LEU A 185 -13.37 -12.48 2.67
C LEU A 185 -14.75 -13.14 2.45
N ALA A 186 -14.81 -14.47 2.53
CA ALA A 186 -16.04 -15.22 2.39
C ALA A 186 -17.07 -14.83 3.47
N ASP A 187 -16.64 -14.68 4.73
CA ASP A 187 -17.52 -14.29 5.84
C ASP A 187 -18.02 -12.86 5.67
N ALA A 188 -17.12 -11.95 5.24
CA ALA A 188 -17.48 -10.56 4.96
C ALA A 188 -18.51 -10.46 3.81
N MET A 189 -18.41 -11.31 2.80
CA MET A 189 -19.36 -11.39 1.70
C MET A 189 -20.70 -12.00 2.16
N GLN A 190 -20.68 -13.07 2.95
CA GLN A 190 -21.87 -13.71 3.49
C GLN A 190 -22.67 -12.74 4.37
N ASN A 191 -21.97 -11.92 5.17
CA ASN A 191 -22.57 -10.91 6.04
C ASN A 191 -22.91 -9.60 5.29
N LYS A 192 -22.80 -9.57 3.96
CA LYS A 192 -23.09 -8.42 3.08
C LYS A 192 -22.29 -7.15 3.41
N ARG A 193 -21.17 -7.30 4.14
CA ARG A 193 -20.25 -6.20 4.41
C ARG A 193 -19.35 -5.90 3.21
N ILE A 194 -19.12 -6.90 2.35
CA ILE A 194 -18.48 -6.75 1.04
C ILE A 194 -19.41 -7.41 0.02
N GLN A 195 -19.73 -6.68 -1.04
CA GLN A 195 -20.60 -7.15 -2.11
C GLN A 195 -19.88 -6.96 -3.44
N LEU A 196 -19.97 -7.97 -4.29
CA LEU A 196 -19.40 -7.97 -5.63
C LEU A 196 -20.55 -8.03 -6.64
N SER A 197 -20.50 -7.18 -7.66
CA SER A 197 -21.45 -7.21 -8.78
C SER A 197 -20.75 -6.91 -10.10
N GLY A 198 -21.23 -7.48 -11.19
CA GLY A 198 -20.64 -7.35 -12.52
C GLY A 198 -20.60 -8.67 -13.28
N GLN A 199 -19.64 -8.84 -14.17
CA GLN A 199 -19.51 -10.07 -14.95
C GLN A 199 -19.29 -11.28 -14.03
N ARG A 200 -20.13 -12.31 -14.16
CA ARG A 200 -20.16 -13.48 -13.25
C ARG A 200 -18.81 -14.18 -13.09
N GLU A 201 -18.05 -14.26 -14.15
CA GLU A 201 -16.71 -14.85 -14.12
C GLU A 201 -15.74 -14.03 -13.27
N LEU A 202 -15.76 -12.68 -13.39
CA LEU A 202 -14.90 -11.79 -12.64
C LEU A 202 -15.24 -11.81 -11.15
N VAL A 203 -16.54 -11.79 -10.82
CA VAL A 203 -17.03 -11.93 -9.43
C VAL A 203 -16.49 -13.21 -8.80
N ARG A 204 -16.52 -14.34 -9.51
CA ARG A 204 -16.02 -15.62 -9.00
C ARG A 204 -14.50 -15.64 -8.82
N ARG A 205 -13.76 -14.97 -9.72
CA ARG A 205 -12.28 -14.97 -9.72
C ARG A 205 -11.67 -13.93 -8.80
N PHE A 206 -12.35 -12.82 -8.52
CA PHE A 206 -11.84 -11.70 -7.72
C PHE A 206 -11.19 -12.13 -6.38
N PRO A 207 -11.78 -13.03 -5.57
CA PRO A 207 -11.15 -13.49 -4.33
C PRO A 207 -9.75 -14.06 -4.51
N SER A 208 -9.45 -14.69 -5.66
CA SER A 208 -8.14 -15.26 -5.96
C SER A 208 -7.09 -14.22 -6.37
N TRP A 209 -7.51 -13.01 -6.72
CA TRP A 209 -6.61 -11.91 -7.11
C TRP A 209 -6.15 -11.08 -5.92
N LEU A 210 -6.99 -10.99 -4.89
CA LEU A 210 -6.70 -10.20 -3.70
C LEU A 210 -5.73 -10.95 -2.79
N LEU A 211 -4.43 -10.62 -2.88
CA LEU A 211 -3.46 -11.08 -1.91
C LEU A 211 -3.56 -10.21 -0.65
N LEU A 212 -3.51 -10.86 0.50
CA LEU A 212 -3.58 -10.16 1.78
C LEU A 212 -2.30 -9.38 2.09
N SER A 213 -2.34 -8.55 3.13
CA SER A 213 -1.17 -7.88 3.68
C SER A 213 -0.02 -8.86 3.94
N HIS A 214 1.22 -8.42 3.81
CA HIS A 214 2.39 -9.22 4.19
C HIS A 214 2.36 -9.71 5.65
N PHE A 215 1.60 -9.04 6.49
CA PHE A 215 1.48 -9.32 7.92
C PHE A 215 0.19 -10.04 8.30
N ALA A 216 -0.63 -10.46 7.32
CA ALA A 216 -1.91 -11.13 7.58
C ALA A 216 -1.78 -12.46 8.34
N GLY A 217 -0.60 -13.12 8.26
CA GLY A 217 -0.32 -14.36 9.01
C GLY A 217 0.33 -14.15 10.38
N VAL A 218 0.51 -12.89 10.83
CA VAL A 218 1.13 -12.61 12.13
C VAL A 218 0.10 -12.82 13.24
N GLU A 219 0.31 -13.84 14.06
CA GLU A 219 -0.52 -14.13 15.24
C GLU A 219 -0.46 -12.98 16.24
N ARG A 220 -1.62 -12.60 16.77
CA ARG A 220 -1.75 -11.59 17.84
C ARG A 220 -1.88 -12.28 19.21
N PRO A 221 -1.17 -11.82 20.24
CA PRO A 221 -1.38 -12.35 21.60
C PRO A 221 -2.78 -11.96 22.09
N GLY A 222 -3.60 -12.93 22.45
CA GLY A 222 -4.86 -12.73 23.16
C GLY A 222 -6.00 -12.23 22.26
N GLY A 223 -6.28 -12.91 21.15
CA GLY A 223 -7.58 -12.93 20.51
C GLY A 223 -8.50 -13.91 21.20
#